data_313d21b92850c32a7d9fd87f8156c303
#
_entry.id   313d21b92850c32a7d9fd87f8156c303
#
_cell.length_a   1.000
_cell.length_b   1.000
_cell.length_c   1.000
_cell.angle_alpha   90.00
_cell.angle_beta   90.00
_cell.angle_gamma   90.00
#
_symmetry.space_group_name_H-M   'P 1'
#
loop_
_entity.id
_entity.type
_entity.pdbx_description
1 polymer ?
#
loop_
_entity_poly.entity_id
_entity_poly.type
_entity_poly.pdbx_seq_one_letter_code
_entity_poly.pdbx_strand_id
1 'polypeptide(L)'
;DIIIHCASYEQAEDKLNQIKERLLACGLEVHPEKTKIVYCKDYRRKGSHDKTQFKFLGFDFMPRSGKSMRDGKMYLMFKPAISKGSRERILLEMRKTNLQRKSVDSIEEIAGKLNPKLRGWLNYYGKFGKNVLDRVLRKVDNRLGSYIMNKYKLSSVKKSFEMLHNIQKVNPNLFAHWK
;
A
#
# COMPACT_ATOMS: atom_id res chain seq x y z
N ASP A 1 -8.44 6.96 -16.13
CA ASP A 1 -9.24 6.11 -15.22
C ASP A 1 -10.32 6.95 -14.54
N ILE A 2 -11.56 6.46 -14.47
CA ILE A 2 -12.72 7.13 -13.87
C ILE A 2 -13.36 6.20 -12.85
N ILE A 3 -13.78 6.73 -11.69
CA ILE A 3 -14.64 6.04 -10.72
C ILE A 3 -15.89 6.88 -10.52
N ILE A 4 -17.06 6.24 -10.61
CA ILE A 4 -18.35 6.89 -10.38
C ILE A 4 -19.06 6.14 -9.24
N HIS A 5 -19.52 6.89 -8.25
CA HIS A 5 -20.30 6.36 -7.15
C HIS A 5 -21.79 6.43 -7.48
N CYS A 6 -22.47 5.31 -7.38
CA CYS A 6 -23.89 5.19 -7.62
C CYS A 6 -24.60 4.61 -6.38
N ALA A 7 -25.85 5.01 -6.16
CA ALA A 7 -26.66 4.55 -5.05
C ALA A 7 -27.29 3.18 -5.33
N SER A 8 -27.63 2.86 -6.58
CA SER A 8 -28.21 1.61 -7.01
C SER A 8 -27.49 1.01 -8.21
N TYR A 9 -27.80 -0.24 -8.52
CA TYR A 9 -27.27 -0.94 -9.68
C TYR A 9 -27.79 -0.33 -10.99
N GLU A 10 -29.09 -0.03 -11.04
CA GLU A 10 -29.76 0.60 -12.18
C GLU A 10 -29.11 1.95 -12.52
N GLN A 11 -28.86 2.77 -11.49
CA GLN A 11 -28.15 4.03 -11.67
C GLN A 11 -26.74 3.83 -12.23
N ALA A 12 -26.05 2.76 -11.82
CA ALA A 12 -24.72 2.46 -12.34
C ALA A 12 -24.75 2.02 -13.81
N GLU A 13 -25.76 1.26 -14.22
CA GLU A 13 -25.97 0.86 -15.62
C GLU A 13 -26.30 2.08 -16.49
N ASP A 14 -27.22 2.94 -16.05
CA ASP A 14 -27.56 4.18 -16.78
C ASP A 14 -26.34 5.07 -16.98
N LYS A 15 -25.55 5.26 -15.92
CA LYS A 15 -24.31 6.05 -16.00
C LYS A 15 -23.28 5.43 -16.95
N LEU A 16 -23.15 4.10 -16.92
CA LEU A 16 -22.25 3.39 -17.83
C LEU A 16 -22.67 3.58 -19.29
N ASN A 17 -23.99 3.50 -19.60
CA ASN A 17 -24.52 3.70 -20.94
C ASN A 17 -24.29 5.14 -21.42
N GLN A 18 -24.60 6.16 -20.59
CA GLN A 18 -24.32 7.57 -20.89
C GLN A 18 -22.84 7.82 -21.24
N ILE A 19 -21.92 7.19 -20.50
CA ILE A 19 -20.48 7.30 -20.75
C ILE A 19 -20.10 6.64 -22.08
N LYS A 20 -20.64 5.44 -22.36
CA LYS A 20 -20.39 4.75 -23.63
C LYS A 20 -20.84 5.58 -24.83
N GLU A 21 -22.06 6.12 -24.77
CA GLU A 21 -22.62 6.98 -25.82
C GLU A 21 -21.73 8.24 -26.02
N ARG A 22 -21.36 8.90 -24.91
CA ARG A 22 -20.53 10.09 -24.98
C ARG A 22 -19.14 9.82 -25.57
N LEU A 23 -18.51 8.73 -25.16
CA LEU A 23 -17.20 8.34 -25.68
C LEU A 23 -17.29 7.97 -27.16
N LEU A 24 -18.33 7.23 -27.55
CA LEU A 24 -18.55 6.86 -28.95
C LEU A 24 -18.73 8.11 -29.84
N ALA A 25 -19.47 9.13 -29.36
CA ALA A 25 -19.62 10.41 -30.06
C ALA A 25 -18.28 11.17 -30.23
N CYS A 26 -17.26 10.83 -29.42
CA CYS A 26 -15.90 11.38 -29.53
C CYS A 26 -14.93 10.43 -30.27
N GLY A 27 -15.43 9.34 -30.87
CA GLY A 27 -14.60 8.33 -31.53
C GLY A 27 -13.77 7.47 -30.56
N LEU A 28 -14.21 7.37 -29.31
CA LEU A 28 -13.54 6.59 -28.26
C LEU A 28 -14.45 5.46 -27.77
N GLU A 29 -13.84 4.40 -27.26
CA GLU A 29 -14.55 3.27 -26.68
C GLU A 29 -14.10 2.98 -25.24
N VAL A 30 -15.01 2.46 -24.42
CA VAL A 30 -14.67 1.93 -23.10
C VAL A 30 -13.97 0.59 -23.26
N HIS A 31 -12.90 0.38 -22.48
CA HIS A 31 -12.22 -0.92 -22.48
C HIS A 31 -13.10 -1.98 -21.81
N PRO A 32 -13.53 -3.05 -22.53
CA PRO A 32 -14.57 -3.98 -22.04
C PRO A 32 -14.15 -4.73 -20.76
N GLU A 33 -12.90 -5.18 -20.68
CA GLU A 33 -12.43 -5.93 -19.51
C GLU A 33 -12.14 -5.06 -18.30
N LYS A 34 -11.78 -3.77 -18.49
CA LYS A 34 -11.43 -2.84 -17.41
C LYS A 34 -12.63 -2.07 -16.90
N THR A 35 -13.67 -1.90 -17.72
CA THR A 35 -14.90 -1.20 -17.35
C THR A 35 -15.87 -2.16 -16.67
N LYS A 36 -16.25 -1.89 -15.43
CA LYS A 36 -17.10 -2.78 -14.66
C LYS A 36 -17.87 -2.07 -13.56
N ILE A 37 -19.06 -2.56 -13.27
CA ILE A 37 -19.83 -2.22 -12.08
C ILE A 37 -19.35 -3.11 -10.93
N VAL A 38 -19.09 -2.51 -9.77
CA VAL A 38 -18.58 -3.20 -8.58
C VAL A 38 -19.47 -2.91 -7.38
N TYR A 39 -19.91 -3.96 -6.71
CA TYR A 39 -20.69 -3.86 -5.49
C TYR A 39 -19.77 -3.59 -4.29
N CYS A 40 -19.89 -2.41 -3.69
CA CYS A 40 -19.10 -2.01 -2.53
C CYS A 40 -19.67 -2.63 -1.26
N LYS A 41 -19.41 -3.92 -1.03
CA LYS A 41 -19.92 -4.69 0.10
C LYS A 41 -19.38 -4.20 1.43
N ASP A 42 -20.25 -3.89 2.38
CA ASP A 42 -19.93 -3.56 3.76
C ASP A 42 -20.90 -4.28 4.73
N TYR A 43 -20.81 -4.02 6.04
CA TYR A 43 -21.66 -4.66 7.05
C TYR A 43 -23.15 -4.31 6.93
N ARG A 44 -23.50 -3.23 6.24
CA ARG A 44 -24.89 -2.80 6.00
C ARG A 44 -25.51 -3.48 4.78
N ARG A 45 -24.66 -3.88 3.84
CA ARG A 45 -25.05 -4.42 2.54
C ARG A 45 -24.96 -5.95 2.54
N LYS A 46 -26.10 -6.62 2.66
CA LYS A 46 -26.19 -8.09 2.80
C LYS A 46 -26.18 -8.84 1.46
N GLY A 47 -26.29 -8.16 0.34
CA GLY A 47 -26.33 -8.78 -1.00
C GLY A 47 -25.05 -9.57 -1.32
N SER A 48 -25.21 -10.57 -2.21
CA SER A 48 -24.12 -11.31 -2.83
C SER A 48 -23.99 -10.87 -4.28
N HIS A 49 -22.77 -10.52 -4.71
CA HIS A 49 -22.46 -10.09 -6.07
C HIS A 49 -21.09 -10.62 -6.47
N ASP A 50 -20.92 -10.94 -7.74
CA ASP A 50 -19.69 -11.55 -8.26
C ASP A 50 -18.49 -10.61 -8.17
N LYS A 51 -18.72 -9.30 -8.39
CA LYS A 51 -17.67 -8.29 -8.41
C LYS A 51 -17.76 -7.39 -7.18
N THR A 52 -16.94 -7.68 -6.17
CA THR A 52 -16.89 -6.93 -4.91
C THR A 52 -15.54 -6.24 -4.67
N GLN A 53 -14.69 -6.16 -5.70
CA GLN A 53 -13.38 -5.54 -5.58
C GLN A 53 -12.90 -4.95 -6.91
N PHE A 54 -12.08 -3.91 -6.83
CA PHE A 54 -11.39 -3.34 -7.98
C PHE A 54 -10.05 -2.74 -7.59
N LYS A 55 -9.20 -2.52 -8.61
CA LYS A 55 -7.92 -1.81 -8.45
C LYS A 55 -8.01 -0.44 -9.08
N PHE A 56 -7.49 0.56 -8.39
CA PHE A 56 -7.43 1.92 -8.90
C PHE A 56 -6.21 2.64 -8.34
N LEU A 57 -5.42 3.27 -9.21
CA LEU A 57 -4.24 4.06 -8.84
C LEU A 57 -3.31 3.37 -7.82
N GLY A 58 -3.06 2.09 -8.00
CA GLY A 58 -2.17 1.34 -7.11
C GLY A 58 -2.77 0.90 -5.78
N PHE A 59 -4.07 1.08 -5.58
CA PHE A 59 -4.82 0.58 -4.45
C PHE A 59 -5.78 -0.55 -4.83
N ASP A 60 -5.98 -1.50 -3.93
CA ASP A 60 -7.05 -2.49 -3.98
C ASP A 60 -8.21 -2.00 -3.11
N PHE A 61 -9.36 -1.76 -3.72
CA PHE A 61 -10.64 -1.44 -3.08
C PHE A 61 -11.43 -2.72 -2.91
N MET A 62 -11.66 -3.14 -1.66
CA MET A 62 -12.34 -4.41 -1.36
C MET A 62 -12.91 -4.42 0.07
N PRO A 63 -13.84 -5.34 0.37
CA PRO A 63 -14.29 -5.56 1.75
C PRO A 63 -13.13 -5.96 2.65
N ARG A 64 -12.98 -5.28 3.77
CA ARG A 64 -11.94 -5.55 4.78
C ARG A 64 -12.52 -5.43 6.18
N SER A 65 -12.17 -6.36 7.05
CA SER A 65 -12.49 -6.23 8.47
C SER A 65 -11.69 -5.10 9.10
N GLY A 66 -12.36 -4.29 9.89
CA GLY A 66 -11.73 -3.19 10.61
C GLY A 66 -12.45 -2.90 11.91
N LYS A 67 -11.67 -2.48 12.92
CA LYS A 67 -12.19 -2.06 14.20
C LYS A 67 -12.81 -0.67 14.08
N SER A 68 -14.05 -0.52 14.54
CA SER A 68 -14.72 0.78 14.62
C SER A 68 -14.12 1.59 15.77
N MET A 69 -13.84 2.86 15.50
CA MET A 69 -13.36 3.78 16.53
C MET A 69 -14.45 4.16 17.52
N ARG A 70 -15.74 3.99 17.16
CA ARG A 70 -16.89 4.41 17.96
C ARG A 70 -17.24 3.41 19.07
N ASP A 71 -17.22 2.12 18.77
CA ASP A 71 -17.70 1.06 19.67
C ASP A 71 -16.70 -0.08 19.86
N GLY A 72 -15.53 0.02 19.24
CA GLY A 72 -14.48 -0.98 19.32
C GLY A 72 -14.77 -2.31 18.63
N LYS A 73 -15.94 -2.47 18.01
CA LYS A 73 -16.36 -3.74 17.37
C LYS A 73 -15.74 -3.88 15.98
N MET A 74 -15.62 -5.11 15.54
CA MET A 74 -15.14 -5.45 14.20
C MET A 74 -16.28 -5.40 13.19
N TYR A 75 -16.11 -4.62 12.13
CA TYR A 75 -17.07 -4.51 11.03
C TYR A 75 -16.40 -4.78 9.69
N LEU A 76 -17.17 -5.34 8.76
CA LEU A 76 -16.78 -5.40 7.36
C LEU A 76 -16.99 -4.01 6.75
N MET A 77 -15.93 -3.44 6.20
CA MET A 77 -15.96 -2.11 5.58
C MET A 77 -15.33 -2.18 4.19
N PHE A 78 -15.90 -1.47 3.22
CA PHE A 78 -15.29 -1.33 1.90
C PHE A 78 -14.19 -0.26 1.96
N LYS A 79 -12.92 -0.67 1.92
CA LYS A 79 -11.78 0.23 2.13
C LYS A 79 -10.65 0.00 1.15
N PRO A 80 -9.95 1.08 0.72
CA PRO A 80 -8.70 0.99 -0.03
C PRO A 80 -7.54 0.54 0.86
N ALA A 81 -6.59 -0.16 0.24
CA ALA A 81 -5.25 -0.36 0.78
C ALA A 81 -4.28 -0.56 -0.39
N ILE A 82 -2.99 -0.38 -0.15
CA ILE A 82 -1.96 -0.60 -1.16
C ILE A 82 -2.12 -1.96 -1.84
N SER A 83 -2.16 -1.97 -3.18
CA SER A 83 -2.38 -3.18 -3.97
C SER A 83 -1.20 -4.16 -3.87
N LYS A 84 -1.48 -5.45 -4.18
CA LYS A 84 -0.43 -6.48 -4.24
C LYS A 84 0.70 -6.07 -5.18
N GLY A 85 0.39 -5.62 -6.40
CA GLY A 85 1.40 -5.21 -7.38
C GLY A 85 2.20 -3.99 -6.94
N SER A 86 1.58 -3.02 -6.24
CA SER A 86 2.30 -1.86 -5.68
C SER A 86 3.26 -2.28 -4.55
N ARG A 87 2.84 -3.22 -3.70
CA ARG A 87 3.73 -3.79 -2.65
C ARG A 87 4.93 -4.51 -3.26
N GLU A 88 4.69 -5.32 -4.29
CA GLU A 88 5.76 -6.04 -5.00
C GLU A 88 6.75 -5.08 -5.67
N ARG A 89 6.26 -3.98 -6.27
CA ARG A 89 7.12 -2.92 -6.82
C ARG A 89 8.00 -2.27 -5.76
N ILE A 90 7.44 -1.90 -4.61
CA ILE A 90 8.22 -1.35 -3.48
C ILE A 90 9.30 -2.34 -3.06
N LEU A 91 8.95 -3.61 -2.89
CA LEU A 91 9.90 -4.64 -2.48
C LEU A 91 10.98 -4.89 -3.53
N LEU A 92 10.64 -4.83 -4.83
CA LEU A 92 11.60 -4.93 -5.92
C LEU A 92 12.58 -3.75 -5.92
N GLU A 93 12.06 -2.52 -5.76
CA GLU A 93 12.91 -1.34 -5.64
C GLU A 93 13.86 -1.42 -4.44
N MET A 94 13.37 -1.93 -3.31
CA MET A 94 14.22 -2.18 -2.14
C MET A 94 15.27 -3.27 -2.39
N ARG A 95 14.95 -4.29 -3.21
CA ARG A 95 15.94 -5.32 -3.60
C ARG A 95 17.07 -4.72 -4.43
N LYS A 96 16.76 -3.84 -5.38
CA LYS A 96 17.75 -3.18 -6.24
C LYS A 96 18.76 -2.34 -5.47
N THR A 97 18.42 -1.86 -4.27
CA THR A 97 19.34 -1.08 -3.45
C THR A 97 20.55 -1.87 -2.92
N ASN A 98 20.44 -3.21 -2.85
CA ASN A 98 21.48 -4.13 -2.36
C ASN A 98 22.10 -3.69 -1.01
N LEU A 99 21.29 -3.21 -0.09
CA LEU A 99 21.73 -2.63 1.19
C LEU A 99 22.71 -3.53 1.95
N GLN A 100 22.46 -4.84 1.95
CA GLN A 100 23.29 -5.81 2.65
C GLN A 100 24.74 -5.85 2.16
N ARG A 101 25.02 -5.37 0.93
CA ARG A 101 26.37 -5.32 0.34
C ARG A 101 27.06 -3.97 0.52
N LYS A 102 26.37 -2.98 1.10
CA LYS A 102 26.89 -1.62 1.27
C LYS A 102 27.56 -1.43 2.64
N SER A 103 28.45 -2.32 3.04
CA SER A 103 29.12 -2.26 4.33
C SER A 103 30.02 -1.03 4.51
N VAL A 104 30.42 -0.39 3.42
CA VAL A 104 31.23 0.85 3.43
C VAL A 104 30.38 2.07 3.79
N ASP A 105 29.16 2.17 3.26
CA ASP A 105 28.27 3.31 3.52
C ASP A 105 27.92 3.39 5.03
N SER A 106 27.77 4.60 5.57
CA SER A 106 27.22 4.81 6.92
C SER A 106 25.69 4.60 6.91
N ILE A 107 25.08 4.44 8.08
CA ILE A 107 23.63 4.29 8.16
C ILE A 107 22.91 5.59 7.80
N GLU A 108 23.54 6.72 8.06
CA GLU A 108 23.08 8.06 7.69
C GLU A 108 23.09 8.25 6.17
N GLU A 109 24.15 7.82 5.49
CA GLU A 109 24.22 7.84 4.02
C GLU A 109 23.15 6.95 3.39
N ILE A 110 22.92 5.76 3.97
CA ILE A 110 21.82 4.89 3.56
C ILE A 110 20.47 5.57 3.77
N ALA A 111 20.27 6.22 4.91
CA ALA A 111 19.05 6.96 5.19
C ALA A 111 18.85 8.11 4.19
N GLY A 112 19.89 8.86 3.87
CA GLY A 112 19.85 9.91 2.85
C GLY A 112 19.39 9.40 1.48
N LYS A 113 19.89 8.23 1.06
CA LYS A 113 19.54 7.59 -0.22
C LYS A 113 18.13 6.99 -0.24
N LEU A 114 17.63 6.49 0.90
CA LEU A 114 16.33 5.81 1.01
C LEU A 114 15.17 6.75 1.33
N ASN A 115 15.40 7.76 2.14
CA ASN A 115 14.34 8.64 2.65
C ASN A 115 13.48 9.30 1.56
N PRO A 116 14.01 9.76 0.42
CA PRO A 116 13.16 10.31 -0.64
C PRO A 116 12.10 9.30 -1.11
N LYS A 117 12.49 8.03 -1.32
CA LYS A 117 11.57 6.96 -1.73
C LYS A 117 10.58 6.61 -0.60
N LEU A 118 11.08 6.47 0.64
CA LEU A 118 10.24 6.18 1.81
C LEU A 118 9.17 7.25 2.02
N ARG A 119 9.54 8.53 1.94
CA ARG A 119 8.58 9.64 2.03
C ARG A 119 7.55 9.60 0.91
N GLY A 120 7.97 9.33 -0.32
CA GLY A 120 7.06 9.18 -1.46
C GLY A 120 6.04 8.05 -1.21
N TRP A 121 6.47 6.88 -0.75
CA TRP A 121 5.57 5.77 -0.43
C TRP A 121 4.65 6.05 0.75
N LEU A 122 5.16 6.67 1.82
CA LEU A 122 4.36 7.07 2.98
C LEU A 122 3.30 8.10 2.60
N ASN A 123 3.68 9.14 1.84
CA ASN A 123 2.77 10.19 1.42
C ASN A 123 1.67 9.67 0.48
N TYR A 124 2.03 8.76 -0.44
CA TYR A 124 1.08 8.22 -1.41
C TYR A 124 0.20 7.12 -0.82
N TYR A 125 0.79 6.11 -0.17
CA TYR A 125 0.06 4.94 0.31
C TYR A 125 -0.36 5.01 1.78
N GLY A 126 0.22 5.91 2.57
CA GLY A 126 0.00 5.98 4.01
C GLY A 126 -1.38 6.49 4.43
N LYS A 127 -2.08 7.19 3.53
CA LYS A 127 -3.43 7.72 3.80
C LYS A 127 -4.49 6.62 3.98
N PHE A 128 -4.30 5.47 3.33
CA PHE A 128 -5.29 4.38 3.33
C PHE A 128 -4.65 3.04 3.65
N GLY A 129 -5.25 2.30 4.59
CA GLY A 129 -4.78 0.97 4.94
C GLY A 129 -3.36 0.94 5.50
N LYS A 130 -3.01 1.86 6.39
CA LYS A 130 -1.68 2.01 6.99
C LYS A 130 -1.09 0.67 7.47
N ASN A 131 -1.87 -0.18 8.12
CA ASN A 131 -1.44 -1.49 8.59
C ASN A 131 -0.87 -2.41 7.48
N VAL A 132 -1.32 -2.23 6.24
CA VAL A 132 -0.82 -3.01 5.09
C VAL A 132 0.51 -2.44 4.63
N LEU A 133 0.65 -1.11 4.59
CA LEU A 133 1.90 -0.43 4.28
C LEU A 133 2.97 -0.72 5.33
N ASP A 134 2.63 -0.67 6.62
CA ASP A 134 3.56 -0.95 7.73
C ASP A 134 4.18 -2.35 7.62
N ARG A 135 3.41 -3.35 7.14
CA ARG A 135 3.96 -4.69 6.86
C ARG A 135 5.00 -4.69 5.73
N VAL A 136 4.85 -3.79 4.77
CA VAL A 136 5.84 -3.62 3.68
C VAL A 136 7.08 -2.91 4.22
N LEU A 137 6.89 -1.86 5.02
CA LEU A 137 8.00 -1.08 5.60
C LEU A 137 8.83 -1.91 6.57
N ARG A 138 8.22 -2.82 7.33
CA ARG A 138 8.99 -3.81 8.13
C ARG A 138 9.97 -4.67 7.30
N LYS A 139 9.72 -4.86 6.00
CA LYS A 139 10.70 -5.51 5.12
C LYS A 139 11.91 -4.62 4.82
N VAL A 140 11.74 -3.30 4.92
CA VAL A 140 12.86 -2.35 4.89
C VAL A 140 13.73 -2.54 6.13
N ASP A 141 13.12 -2.61 7.33
CA ASP A 141 13.85 -2.85 8.59
C ASP A 141 14.60 -4.18 8.56
N ASN A 142 13.99 -5.24 8.00
CA ASN A 142 14.70 -6.52 7.84
C ASN A 142 15.96 -6.38 6.97
N ARG A 143 15.95 -5.52 5.95
CA ARG A 143 17.12 -5.27 5.12
C ARG A 143 18.15 -4.40 5.82
N LEU A 144 17.71 -3.44 6.62
CA LEU A 144 18.60 -2.64 7.47
C LEU A 144 19.26 -3.54 8.53
N GLY A 145 18.51 -4.47 9.14
CA GLY A 145 19.08 -5.49 10.03
C GLY A 145 20.15 -6.34 9.36
N SER A 146 19.90 -6.79 8.12
CA SER A 146 20.91 -7.54 7.34
C SER A 146 22.14 -6.69 6.99
N TYR A 147 21.96 -5.41 6.68
CA TYR A 147 23.05 -4.47 6.48
C TYR A 147 23.90 -4.33 7.75
N ILE A 148 23.28 -4.08 8.89
CA ILE A 148 23.97 -3.97 10.20
C ILE A 148 24.74 -5.26 10.51
N MET A 149 24.11 -6.43 10.31
CA MET A 149 24.75 -7.71 10.53
C MET A 149 26.03 -7.86 9.72
N ASN A 150 25.99 -7.50 8.43
CA ASN A 150 27.16 -7.59 7.55
C ASN A 150 28.23 -6.53 7.85
N LYS A 151 27.82 -5.27 8.12
CA LYS A 151 28.72 -4.17 8.41
C LYS A 151 29.54 -4.43 9.68
N TYR A 152 28.88 -4.86 10.75
CA TYR A 152 29.51 -5.08 12.05
C TYR A 152 29.90 -6.53 12.29
N LYS A 153 29.82 -7.41 11.27
CA LYS A 153 30.16 -8.83 11.35
C LYS A 153 29.51 -9.53 12.52
N LEU A 154 28.24 -9.25 12.78
CA LEU A 154 27.49 -9.82 13.89
C LEU A 154 27.12 -11.28 13.61
N SER A 155 27.29 -12.15 14.60
CA SER A 155 26.99 -13.57 14.50
C SER A 155 25.51 -13.93 14.63
N SER A 156 24.65 -12.97 15.01
CA SER A 156 23.25 -13.24 15.30
C SER A 156 22.33 -12.15 14.71
N VAL A 157 21.27 -12.61 14.06
CA VAL A 157 20.19 -11.72 13.57
C VAL A 157 19.57 -10.95 14.73
N LYS A 158 19.41 -11.58 15.92
CA LYS A 158 18.86 -10.93 17.12
C LYS A 158 19.69 -9.70 17.48
N LYS A 159 21.01 -9.84 17.56
CA LYS A 159 21.93 -8.72 17.88
C LYS A 159 21.84 -7.59 16.86
N SER A 160 21.66 -7.90 15.56
CA SER A 160 21.52 -6.86 14.54
C SER A 160 20.22 -6.06 14.69
N PHE A 161 19.12 -6.70 15.08
CA PHE A 161 17.85 -6.01 15.35
C PHE A 161 17.88 -5.23 16.69
N GLU A 162 18.54 -5.73 17.71
CA GLU A 162 18.79 -4.97 18.95
C GLU A 162 19.57 -3.69 18.67
N MET A 163 20.63 -3.79 17.86
CA MET A 163 21.40 -2.62 17.44
C MET A 163 20.55 -1.66 16.59
N LEU A 164 19.78 -2.14 15.63
CA LEU A 164 18.86 -1.32 14.82
C LEU A 164 17.86 -0.58 15.72
N HIS A 165 17.30 -1.26 16.70
CA HIS A 165 16.36 -0.67 17.64
C HIS A 165 17.01 0.40 18.53
N ASN A 166 18.25 0.18 18.97
CA ASN A 166 19.02 1.20 19.71
C ASN A 166 19.26 2.44 18.85
N ILE A 167 19.64 2.27 17.58
CA ILE A 167 19.78 3.39 16.64
C ILE A 167 18.46 4.14 16.47
N GLN A 168 17.35 3.43 16.35
CA GLN A 168 16.01 4.03 16.26
C GLN A 168 15.63 4.80 17.53
N LYS A 169 15.97 4.30 18.71
CA LYS A 169 15.74 5.02 19.98
C LYS A 169 16.54 6.32 20.07
N VAL A 170 17.81 6.29 19.66
CA VAL A 170 18.70 7.47 19.70
C VAL A 170 18.31 8.49 18.62
N ASN A 171 17.95 8.01 17.44
CA ASN A 171 17.57 8.88 16.32
C ASN A 171 16.29 8.39 15.63
N PRO A 172 15.11 8.64 16.21
CA PRO A 172 13.83 8.17 15.69
C PRO A 172 13.45 8.79 14.34
N ASN A 173 14.11 9.86 13.93
CA ASN A 173 13.86 10.56 12.67
C ASN A 173 14.85 10.17 11.55
N LEU A 174 15.78 9.26 11.81
CA LEU A 174 16.79 8.86 10.83
C LEU A 174 16.15 8.29 9.56
N PHE A 175 15.20 7.39 9.70
CA PHE A 175 14.42 6.90 8.56
C PHE A 175 12.98 7.41 8.61
N ALA A 176 12.47 7.83 7.44
CA ALA A 176 11.15 8.46 7.34
C ALA A 176 9.98 7.56 7.81
N HIS A 177 10.14 6.24 7.81
CA HIS A 177 9.10 5.28 8.22
C HIS A 177 9.14 4.89 9.70
N TRP A 178 10.09 5.41 10.47
CA TRP A 178 10.19 5.16 11.91
C TRP A 178 9.32 6.08 12.77
N LYS A 179 8.62 7.02 12.13
CA LYS A 179 7.69 7.97 12.78
C LYS A 179 6.33 7.36 13.10
#